data_d8a9e88812d9a916fdff7b6b884dd461
#
_entry.id   d8a9e88812d9a916fdff7b6b884dd461
#
_cell.length_a   1.000
_cell.length_b   1.000
_cell.length_c   1.000
_cell.angle_alpha   90.00
_cell.angle_beta   90.00
_cell.angle_gamma   90.00
#
_symmetry.space_group_name_H-M   'P 1'
#
loop_
_entity.id
_entity.type
_entity.pdbx_description
1 polymer ?
#
loop_
_entity_poly.entity_id
_entity_poly.type
_entity_poly.pdbx_seq_one_letter_code
_entity_poly.pdbx_strand_id
1 'polypeptide(L)'
;VFNFSKDTKRRRIVTFVTFNRLIFFTFGLQLPYFMSNPSKLMAIVNARCPHCHEGRLFQYKWWNVFNFAQMHEHCPSCDVRYEVEPGFFYGAMYISYAFSVGIMLVGGILVFNFFNDPPAMGYVVPITTISLILVPFNFRTARVLFIHWFSGLKYDPSAAAKHENS
;
A
#
# COMPACT_ATOMS: atom_id res chain seq x y z
N VAL A 1 -43.00 25.81 -10.18
CA VAL A 1 -41.92 25.08 -10.81
C VAL A 1 -40.84 24.87 -9.74
N PHE A 2 -40.88 23.69 -9.11
CA PHE A 2 -39.97 23.35 -8.00
C PHE A 2 -38.54 23.19 -8.51
N ASN A 3 -37.59 23.84 -7.83
CA ASN A 3 -36.16 23.89 -8.14
C ASN A 3 -35.45 22.58 -7.76
N PHE A 4 -35.75 21.50 -8.47
CA PHE A 4 -35.26 20.13 -8.22
C PHE A 4 -33.74 19.99 -8.43
N SER A 5 -33.12 20.88 -9.21
CA SER A 5 -31.69 20.80 -9.57
C SER A 5 -30.74 21.20 -8.43
N LYS A 6 -31.13 22.14 -7.55
CA LYS A 6 -30.27 22.60 -6.44
C LYS A 6 -30.22 21.61 -5.26
N ASP A 7 -31.30 20.89 -5.00
CA ASP A 7 -31.40 19.94 -3.87
C ASP A 7 -30.59 18.66 -4.16
N THR A 8 -30.57 18.21 -5.40
CA THR A 8 -29.77 17.04 -5.82
C THR A 8 -28.26 17.29 -5.68
N LYS A 9 -27.81 18.51 -6.01
CA LYS A 9 -26.41 18.90 -5.87
C LYS A 9 -25.98 19.03 -4.40
N ARG A 10 -26.87 19.52 -3.55
CA ARG A 10 -26.64 19.64 -2.10
C ARG A 10 -26.59 18.29 -1.40
N ARG A 11 -27.47 17.36 -1.75
CA ARG A 11 -27.46 15.98 -1.22
C ARG A 11 -26.18 15.25 -1.62
N ARG A 12 -25.71 15.37 -2.86
CA ARG A 12 -24.44 14.77 -3.33
C ARG A 12 -23.25 15.29 -2.55
N ILE A 13 -23.17 16.58 -2.25
CA ILE A 13 -22.07 17.18 -1.48
C ILE A 13 -22.09 16.65 -0.03
N VAL A 14 -23.25 16.55 0.59
CA VAL A 14 -23.38 16.07 1.97
C VAL A 14 -23.00 14.59 2.05
N THR A 15 -23.46 13.75 1.12
CA THR A 15 -23.08 12.33 1.06
C THR A 15 -21.59 12.15 0.82
N PHE A 16 -20.98 12.99 -0.03
CA PHE A 16 -19.55 12.96 -0.31
C PHE A 16 -18.71 13.37 0.91
N VAL A 17 -19.09 14.41 1.61
CA VAL A 17 -18.38 14.88 2.83
C VAL A 17 -18.51 13.83 3.94
N THR A 18 -19.67 13.20 4.09
CA THR A 18 -19.89 12.16 5.11
C THR A 18 -19.11 10.89 4.77
N PHE A 19 -19.07 10.49 3.50
CA PHE A 19 -18.33 9.33 3.03
C PHE A 19 -16.78 9.54 3.12
N ASN A 20 -16.33 10.73 2.77
CA ASN A 20 -14.91 11.12 2.93
C ASN A 20 -14.50 11.16 4.41
N ARG A 21 -15.40 11.62 5.28
CA ARG A 21 -15.18 11.63 6.73
C ARG A 21 -15.14 10.21 7.32
N LEU A 22 -15.95 9.28 6.80
CA LEU A 22 -15.95 7.87 7.18
C LEU A 22 -14.67 7.15 6.72
N ILE A 23 -14.21 7.38 5.49
CA ILE A 23 -12.94 6.83 4.98
C ILE A 23 -11.76 7.40 5.78
N PHE A 24 -11.74 8.71 6.04
CA PHE A 24 -10.73 9.34 6.88
C PHE A 24 -10.76 8.83 8.32
N PHE A 25 -11.92 8.52 8.87
CA PHE A 25 -12.07 8.01 10.23
C PHE A 25 -11.62 6.55 10.33
N THR A 26 -11.96 5.69 9.38
CA THR A 26 -11.52 4.29 9.34
C THR A 26 -10.03 4.15 9.00
N PHE A 27 -9.51 4.99 8.11
CA PHE A 27 -8.07 5.01 7.77
C PHE A 27 -7.24 5.78 8.81
N GLY A 28 -7.80 6.84 9.41
CA GLY A 28 -7.15 7.68 10.41
C GLY A 28 -6.95 7.01 11.77
N LEU A 29 -7.76 6.01 12.13
CA LEU A 29 -7.60 5.25 13.38
C LEU A 29 -6.41 4.29 13.34
N GLN A 30 -5.94 3.90 12.15
CA GLN A 30 -4.76 3.04 11.98
C GLN A 30 -3.44 3.83 11.91
N LEU A 31 -3.50 5.12 11.53
CA LEU A 31 -2.33 5.98 11.34
C LEU A 31 -1.53 6.32 12.61
N PRO A 32 -2.12 6.59 13.79
CA PRO A 32 -1.33 6.99 14.96
C PRO A 32 -0.45 5.86 15.52
N TYR A 33 -0.84 4.59 15.36
CA TYR A 33 0.01 3.46 15.73
C TYR A 33 1.22 3.29 14.78
N PHE A 34 1.07 3.70 13.54
CA PHE A 34 2.09 3.61 12.49
C PHE A 34 3.16 4.72 12.61
N MET A 35 2.80 5.90 13.14
CA MET A 35 3.69 7.06 13.21
C MET A 35 4.57 7.13 14.49
N SER A 36 4.47 6.15 15.39
CA SER A 36 5.19 6.21 16.67
C SER A 36 6.70 5.96 16.59
N ASN A 37 7.23 5.50 15.41
CA ASN A 37 8.67 5.28 15.22
C ASN A 37 9.12 5.73 13.82
N PRO A 38 9.79 6.89 13.69
CA PRO A 38 10.25 7.40 12.41
C PRO A 38 11.24 6.46 11.69
N SER A 39 12.00 5.65 12.43
CA SER A 39 12.90 4.64 11.86
C SER A 39 12.16 3.50 11.16
N LYS A 40 11.01 3.05 11.70
CA LYS A 40 10.18 2.00 11.06
C LYS A 40 9.53 2.48 9.77
N LEU A 41 9.00 3.71 9.75
CA LEU A 41 8.42 4.31 8.55
C LEU A 41 9.46 4.40 7.43
N MET A 42 10.67 4.83 7.75
CA MET A 42 11.74 4.94 6.79
C MET A 42 12.15 3.55 6.25
N ALA A 43 12.17 2.52 7.09
CA ALA A 43 12.44 1.14 6.66
C ALA A 43 11.35 0.61 5.71
N ILE A 44 10.08 0.91 5.97
CA ILE A 44 8.95 0.53 5.10
C ILE A 44 9.02 1.25 3.76
N VAL A 45 9.18 2.57 3.76
CA VAL A 45 9.24 3.38 2.53
C VAL A 45 10.42 2.96 1.64
N ASN A 46 11.57 2.65 2.25
CA ASN A 46 12.76 2.21 1.53
C ASN A 46 12.81 0.69 1.28
N ALA A 47 11.74 -0.05 1.61
CA ALA A 47 11.66 -1.50 1.49
C ALA A 47 12.87 -2.22 2.11
N ARG A 48 13.17 -1.89 3.38
CA ARG A 48 14.27 -2.46 4.16
C ARG A 48 13.79 -3.53 5.12
N CYS A 49 14.72 -4.34 5.62
CA CYS A 49 14.48 -5.40 6.58
C CYS A 49 13.82 -4.87 7.86
N PRO A 50 12.76 -5.51 8.39
CA PRO A 50 12.12 -5.10 9.65
C PRO A 50 12.99 -5.38 10.88
N HIS A 51 13.96 -6.30 10.80
CA HIS A 51 14.82 -6.72 11.90
C HIS A 51 16.03 -5.79 12.10
N CYS A 52 16.81 -5.51 11.05
CA CYS A 52 18.02 -4.67 11.15
C CYS A 52 17.85 -3.26 10.55
N HIS A 53 16.82 -2.98 9.74
CA HIS A 53 16.58 -1.76 8.97
C HIS A 53 17.67 -1.38 7.94
N GLU A 54 18.65 -2.27 7.69
CA GLU A 54 19.77 -2.02 6.76
C GLU A 54 19.63 -2.81 5.46
N GLY A 55 19.35 -4.11 5.55
CA GLY A 55 19.24 -5.00 4.40
C GLY A 55 18.06 -4.65 3.50
N ARG A 56 18.23 -4.82 2.18
CA ARG A 56 17.16 -4.62 1.20
C ARG A 56 16.30 -5.86 1.07
N LEU A 57 14.97 -5.68 0.98
CA LEU A 57 14.01 -6.77 0.77
C LEU A 57 14.02 -7.29 -0.67
N PHE A 58 14.19 -6.41 -1.65
CA PHE A 58 14.11 -6.75 -3.07
C PHE A 58 15.48 -6.73 -3.75
N GLN A 59 15.71 -7.70 -4.65
CA GLN A 59 16.94 -7.82 -5.42
C GLN A 59 17.05 -6.75 -6.50
N TYR A 60 15.93 -6.40 -7.16
CA TYR A 60 15.88 -5.48 -8.28
C TYR A 60 15.13 -4.18 -7.95
N LYS A 61 15.44 -3.12 -8.70
CA LYS A 61 14.72 -1.85 -8.62
C LYS A 61 13.29 -2.02 -9.17
N TRP A 62 12.38 -1.18 -8.75
CA TRP A 62 10.97 -1.23 -9.15
C TRP A 62 10.70 -0.99 -10.66
N TRP A 63 11.62 -0.37 -11.36
CA TRP A 63 11.56 -0.16 -12.81
C TRP A 63 11.77 -1.44 -13.63
N ASN A 64 12.31 -2.49 -13.07
CA ASN A 64 12.50 -3.75 -13.77
C ASN A 64 11.22 -4.57 -13.72
N VAL A 65 10.34 -4.33 -14.71
CA VAL A 65 8.97 -4.89 -14.78
C VAL A 65 8.94 -6.42 -14.79
N PHE A 66 9.99 -7.09 -15.26
CA PHE A 66 10.04 -8.56 -15.30
C PHE A 66 10.45 -9.18 -13.96
N ASN A 67 11.33 -8.52 -13.21
CA ASN A 67 11.91 -9.06 -11.97
C ASN A 67 11.55 -8.24 -10.71
N PHE A 68 10.57 -7.32 -10.81
CA PHE A 68 10.20 -6.44 -9.70
C PHE A 68 9.69 -7.20 -8.46
N ALA A 69 9.21 -8.42 -8.63
CA ALA A 69 8.63 -9.25 -7.59
C ALA A 69 9.66 -10.10 -6.83
N GLN A 70 10.91 -10.19 -7.33
CA GLN A 70 11.94 -11.03 -6.71
C GLN A 70 12.45 -10.40 -5.42
N MET A 71 12.28 -11.15 -4.33
CA MET A 71 12.77 -10.82 -2.99
C MET A 71 13.97 -11.70 -2.66
N HIS A 72 14.80 -11.24 -1.72
CA HIS A 72 15.79 -12.10 -1.07
C HIS A 72 15.07 -13.09 -0.15
N GLU A 73 15.54 -14.33 -0.07
CA GLU A 73 15.04 -15.31 0.92
C GLU A 73 15.52 -14.95 2.33
N HIS A 74 16.77 -14.49 2.42
CA HIS A 74 17.43 -14.06 3.63
C HIS A 74 17.87 -12.61 3.53
N CYS A 75 17.92 -11.92 4.65
CA CYS A 75 18.43 -10.56 4.72
C CYS A 75 19.93 -10.55 4.42
N PRO A 76 20.42 -9.73 3.48
CA PRO A 76 21.84 -9.66 3.18
C PRO A 76 22.70 -9.07 4.31
N SER A 77 22.10 -8.42 5.32
CA SER A 77 22.82 -7.78 6.42
C SER A 77 22.70 -8.51 7.76
N CYS A 78 21.65 -9.27 8.02
CA CYS A 78 21.46 -9.95 9.30
C CYS A 78 20.98 -11.40 9.16
N ASP A 79 20.96 -11.93 7.93
CA ASP A 79 20.60 -13.32 7.56
C ASP A 79 19.23 -13.81 8.06
N VAL A 80 18.37 -12.92 8.55
CA VAL A 80 17.01 -13.32 8.96
C VAL A 80 16.20 -13.75 7.74
N ARG A 81 15.48 -14.86 7.86
CA ARG A 81 14.59 -15.36 6.82
C ARG A 81 13.32 -14.51 6.74
N TYR A 82 12.98 -14.03 5.55
CA TYR A 82 11.80 -13.19 5.34
C TYR A 82 10.50 -13.99 5.27
N GLU A 83 10.55 -15.21 4.74
CA GLU A 83 9.41 -16.11 4.72
C GLU A 83 9.45 -17.01 5.96
N VAL A 84 8.69 -16.61 6.98
CA VAL A 84 8.64 -17.34 8.28
C VAL A 84 8.01 -18.70 8.13
N GLU A 85 6.99 -18.84 7.29
CA GLU A 85 6.25 -20.08 7.02
C GLU A 85 6.00 -20.24 5.52
N PRO A 86 5.90 -21.48 5.00
CA PRO A 86 5.52 -21.74 3.62
C PRO A 86 4.18 -21.08 3.30
N GLY A 87 4.15 -20.24 2.27
CA GLY A 87 2.93 -19.51 1.90
C GLY A 87 2.65 -18.23 2.67
N PHE A 88 3.60 -17.76 3.51
CA PHE A 88 3.49 -16.52 4.27
C PHE A 88 3.03 -15.34 3.41
N PHE A 89 3.56 -15.21 2.18
CA PHE A 89 3.20 -14.13 1.27
C PHE A 89 1.81 -14.25 0.63
N TYR A 90 1.07 -15.35 0.82
CA TYR A 90 -0.35 -15.38 0.41
C TYR A 90 -1.17 -14.31 1.15
N GLY A 91 -0.81 -14.01 2.40
CA GLY A 91 -1.43 -12.91 3.14
C GLY A 91 -1.21 -11.53 2.50
N ALA A 92 -0.06 -11.29 1.86
CA ALA A 92 0.21 -10.05 1.16
C ALA A 92 -0.72 -9.81 -0.04
N MET A 93 -1.29 -10.87 -0.64
CA MET A 93 -2.27 -10.74 -1.72
C MET A 93 -3.54 -10.04 -1.26
N TYR A 94 -3.99 -10.24 -0.03
CA TYR A 94 -5.15 -9.55 0.52
C TYR A 94 -4.91 -8.04 0.67
N ILE A 95 -3.71 -7.66 1.09
CA ILE A 95 -3.31 -6.24 1.15
C ILE A 95 -3.26 -5.63 -0.25
N SER A 96 -2.69 -6.34 -1.22
CA SER A 96 -2.66 -5.91 -2.62
C SER A 96 -4.07 -5.74 -3.20
N TYR A 97 -4.99 -6.66 -2.87
CA TYR A 97 -6.39 -6.56 -3.25
C TYR A 97 -7.06 -5.33 -2.64
N ALA A 98 -6.87 -5.08 -1.34
CA ALA A 98 -7.41 -3.91 -0.66
C ALA A 98 -6.92 -2.60 -1.29
N PHE A 99 -5.64 -2.51 -1.67
CA PHE A 99 -5.11 -1.37 -2.41
C PHE A 99 -5.75 -1.21 -3.78
N SER A 100 -5.95 -2.30 -4.52
CA SER A 100 -6.59 -2.27 -5.84
C SER A 100 -8.04 -1.76 -5.76
N VAL A 101 -8.77 -2.23 -4.76
CA VAL A 101 -10.14 -1.73 -4.48
C VAL A 101 -10.10 -0.24 -4.09
N GLY A 102 -9.14 0.17 -3.27
CA GLY A 102 -8.94 1.57 -2.91
C GLY A 102 -8.67 2.46 -4.13
N ILE A 103 -7.78 2.03 -5.02
CA ILE A 103 -7.48 2.74 -6.28
C ILE A 103 -8.74 2.87 -7.14
N MET A 104 -9.53 1.81 -7.24
CA MET A 104 -10.77 1.80 -8.02
C MET A 104 -11.81 2.77 -7.44
N LEU A 105 -12.01 2.78 -6.13
CA LEU A 105 -12.93 3.69 -5.46
C LEU A 105 -12.50 5.15 -5.59
N VAL A 106 -11.23 5.45 -5.27
CA VAL A 106 -10.68 6.81 -5.37
C VAL A 106 -10.69 7.28 -6.84
N GLY A 107 -10.28 6.41 -7.76
CA GLY A 107 -10.29 6.69 -9.20
C GLY A 107 -11.70 6.98 -9.71
N GLY A 108 -12.70 6.19 -9.30
CA GLY A 108 -14.11 6.43 -9.66
C GLY A 108 -14.62 7.78 -9.17
N ILE A 109 -14.30 8.13 -7.91
CA ILE A 109 -14.67 9.42 -7.32
C ILE A 109 -14.00 10.59 -8.07
N LEU A 110 -12.72 10.45 -8.38
CA LEU A 110 -11.97 11.48 -9.12
C LEU A 110 -12.55 11.68 -10.52
N VAL A 111 -12.76 10.60 -11.27
CA VAL A 111 -13.36 10.68 -12.61
C VAL A 111 -14.74 11.33 -12.57
N PHE A 112 -15.59 10.97 -11.60
CA PHE A 112 -16.90 11.57 -11.43
C PHE A 112 -16.82 13.09 -11.18
N ASN A 113 -15.89 13.54 -10.33
CA ASN A 113 -15.75 14.96 -10.01
C ASN A 113 -15.16 15.79 -11.14
N PHE A 114 -14.16 15.25 -11.87
CA PHE A 114 -13.47 16.00 -12.92
C PHE A 114 -14.24 16.03 -14.25
N PHE A 115 -14.90 14.91 -14.60
CA PHE A 115 -15.57 14.77 -15.91
C PHE A 115 -17.10 14.90 -15.83
N ASN A 116 -17.65 15.19 -14.64
CA ASN A 116 -19.09 15.45 -14.43
C ASN A 116 -19.98 14.33 -15.00
N ASP A 117 -19.73 13.08 -14.57
CA ASP A 117 -20.47 11.86 -14.93
C ASP A 117 -20.33 11.45 -16.42
N PRO A 118 -19.12 11.04 -16.85
CA PRO A 118 -18.90 10.57 -18.21
C PRO A 118 -19.58 9.21 -18.46
N PRO A 119 -19.71 8.78 -19.73
CA PRO A 119 -20.19 7.44 -20.05
C PRO A 119 -19.29 6.35 -19.44
N ALA A 120 -19.79 5.12 -19.32
CA ALA A 120 -19.09 4.01 -18.67
C ALA A 120 -17.63 3.81 -19.12
N MET A 121 -17.32 4.00 -20.39
CA MET A 121 -15.96 3.92 -20.92
C MET A 121 -15.03 4.99 -20.36
N GLY A 122 -15.56 6.17 -20.01
CA GLY A 122 -14.82 7.24 -19.36
C GLY A 122 -14.39 6.91 -17.92
N TYR A 123 -15.00 5.93 -17.27
CA TYR A 123 -14.54 5.36 -16.00
C TYR A 123 -13.56 4.20 -16.21
N VAL A 124 -13.93 3.25 -17.06
CA VAL A 124 -13.19 2.00 -17.22
C VAL A 124 -11.78 2.24 -17.74
N VAL A 125 -11.64 3.03 -18.83
CA VAL A 125 -10.33 3.22 -19.48
C VAL A 125 -9.30 3.87 -18.55
N PRO A 126 -9.53 5.04 -17.93
CA PRO A 126 -8.51 5.68 -17.09
C PRO A 126 -8.22 4.89 -15.82
N ILE A 127 -9.23 4.31 -15.15
CA ILE A 127 -9.03 3.55 -13.92
C ILE A 127 -8.21 2.29 -14.20
N THR A 128 -8.52 1.54 -15.27
CA THR A 128 -7.77 0.35 -15.65
C THR A 128 -6.33 0.69 -16.01
N THR A 129 -6.12 1.74 -16.79
CA THR A 129 -4.77 2.18 -17.20
C THR A 129 -3.92 2.56 -15.98
N ILE A 130 -4.44 3.37 -15.07
CA ILE A 130 -3.74 3.76 -13.84
C ILE A 130 -3.47 2.53 -12.96
N SER A 131 -4.45 1.63 -12.81
CA SER A 131 -4.29 0.41 -12.03
C SER A 131 -3.17 -0.47 -12.57
N LEU A 132 -3.08 -0.67 -13.89
CA LEU A 132 -2.01 -1.44 -14.53
C LEU A 132 -0.62 -0.83 -14.30
N ILE A 133 -0.50 0.50 -14.41
CA ILE A 133 0.76 1.20 -14.15
C ILE A 133 1.19 1.04 -12.68
N LEU A 134 0.23 1.04 -11.75
CA LEU A 134 0.50 0.92 -10.33
C LEU A 134 0.71 -0.51 -9.83
N VAL A 135 0.47 -1.56 -10.65
CA VAL A 135 0.66 -2.96 -10.25
C VAL A 135 2.02 -3.24 -9.60
N PRO A 136 3.18 -2.89 -10.20
CA PRO A 136 4.48 -3.20 -9.59
C PRO A 136 4.69 -2.49 -8.27
N PHE A 137 4.22 -1.26 -8.14
CA PHE A 137 4.29 -0.50 -6.90
C PHE A 137 3.39 -1.11 -5.82
N ASN A 138 2.12 -1.38 -6.15
CA ASN A 138 1.14 -1.97 -5.25
C ASN A 138 1.61 -3.33 -4.71
N PHE A 139 2.10 -4.20 -5.59
CA PHE A 139 2.59 -5.52 -5.22
C PHE A 139 3.78 -5.47 -4.24
N ARG A 140 4.75 -4.59 -4.50
CA ARG A 140 5.92 -4.41 -3.60
C ARG A 140 5.50 -3.84 -2.25
N THR A 141 4.67 -2.80 -2.27
CA THR A 141 4.19 -2.15 -1.04
C THR A 141 3.40 -3.12 -0.18
N ALA A 142 2.52 -3.94 -0.78
CA ALA A 142 1.75 -4.95 -0.06
C ALA A 142 2.66 -5.97 0.65
N ARG A 143 3.72 -6.46 0.00
CA ARG A 143 4.69 -7.38 0.62
C ARG A 143 5.50 -6.73 1.73
N VAL A 144 5.97 -5.50 1.53
CA VAL A 144 6.70 -4.76 2.57
C VAL A 144 5.84 -4.54 3.81
N LEU A 145 4.59 -4.09 3.62
CA LEU A 145 3.65 -3.90 4.74
C LEU A 145 3.36 -5.21 5.45
N PHE A 146 3.11 -6.28 4.68
CA PHE A 146 2.80 -7.57 5.26
C PHE A 146 3.94 -8.10 6.14
N ILE A 147 5.19 -8.02 5.66
CA ILE A 147 6.35 -8.46 6.43
C ILE A 147 6.53 -7.63 7.72
N HIS A 148 6.35 -6.31 7.66
CA HIS A 148 6.50 -5.45 8.83
C HIS A 148 5.41 -5.63 9.88
N TRP A 149 4.22 -6.12 9.49
CA TRP A 149 3.09 -6.30 10.39
C TRP A 149 2.97 -7.72 10.92
N PHE A 150 3.20 -8.73 10.08
CA PHE A 150 2.88 -10.12 10.37
C PHE A 150 4.08 -11.03 10.60
N SER A 151 5.31 -10.60 10.27
CA SER A 151 6.51 -11.44 10.49
C SER A 151 6.86 -11.65 11.96
N GLY A 152 6.34 -10.84 12.87
CA GLY A 152 6.71 -10.91 14.30
C GLY A 152 8.16 -10.54 14.60
N LEU A 153 8.95 -10.12 13.60
CA LEU A 153 10.35 -9.76 13.75
C LEU A 153 10.49 -8.46 14.56
N LYS A 154 11.14 -8.57 15.70
CA LYS A 154 11.45 -7.40 16.55
C LYS A 154 12.70 -6.72 16.02
N TYR A 155 12.71 -5.39 16.07
CA TYR A 155 13.85 -4.60 15.68
C TYR A 155 15.03 -4.81 16.66
N ASP A 156 16.19 -5.21 16.12
CA ASP A 156 17.46 -5.33 16.83
C ASP A 156 18.54 -4.56 16.05
N PRO A 157 19.00 -3.40 16.57
CA PRO A 157 20.03 -2.60 15.92
C PRO A 157 21.40 -3.29 15.86
N SER A 158 21.64 -4.29 16.72
CA SER A 158 22.89 -5.04 16.74
C SER A 158 22.93 -6.24 15.80
N ALA A 159 21.79 -6.58 15.17
CA ALA A 159 21.67 -7.78 14.33
C ALA A 159 22.59 -7.76 13.08
N ALA A 160 22.79 -6.59 12.48
CA ALA A 160 23.68 -6.45 11.32
C ALA A 160 25.15 -6.63 11.73
N ALA A 161 25.58 -6.02 12.83
CA ALA A 161 26.93 -6.12 13.35
C ALA A 161 27.27 -7.55 13.83
N LYS A 162 26.29 -8.28 14.37
CA LYS A 162 26.46 -9.68 14.77
C LYS A 162 26.78 -10.61 13.59
N HIS A 163 26.13 -10.40 12.45
CA HIS A 163 26.37 -11.22 11.26
C HIS A 163 27.74 -10.96 10.63
N GLU A 164 28.25 -9.72 10.68
CA GLU A 164 29.57 -9.37 10.14
C GLU A 164 30.72 -10.01 10.93
N ASN A 165 30.51 -10.31 12.22
CA ASN A 165 31.52 -10.89 13.11
C ASN A 165 31.41 -12.41 13.29
N SER A 166 30.52 -13.09 12.54
CA SER A 166 30.33 -14.55 12.57
C SER A 166 30.89 -15.21 11.33
#